data_df56f745ac8f83badf9da7c7616603f4
#
_entry.id   df56f745ac8f83badf9da7c7616603f4
#
_cell.length_a   1.000
_cell.length_b   1.000
_cell.length_c   1.000
_cell.angle_alpha   90.00
_cell.angle_beta   90.00
_cell.angle_gamma   90.00
#
_symmetry.space_group_name_H-M   'P 1'
#
loop_
_entity.id
_entity.type
_entity.pdbx_description
1 polymer ?
#
loop_
_entity_poly.entity_id
_entity_poly.type
_entity_poly.pdbx_seq_one_letter_code
_entity_poly.pdbx_strand_id
1 'polypeptide(L)'
;MSTYPREPTGWVETTPDGRRLVIRRTFRAPIDDVWASLTEPERFARWYGDMDGEAGPGRTVMVTMTAEEGAVPEPARIVECEPPNSFVVELGDPDSAWHLSVNLAEADGVTTMTFVHTLGDDIDVTDVGPGWEFYADRLAASRDGDEMPDWDADGYQAALERHYRAG
;
A
#
# COMPACT_ATOMS: atom_id res chain seq x y z
N MET A 1 12.72 3.24 -20.68
CA MET A 1 12.72 1.77 -20.48
C MET A 1 11.79 1.43 -19.33
N SER A 2 10.89 0.47 -19.55
CA SER A 2 9.98 0.06 -18.50
C SER A 2 10.74 -0.68 -17.40
N THR A 3 10.43 -0.35 -16.13
CA THR A 3 10.99 -1.05 -14.98
C THR A 3 10.09 -2.19 -14.52
N TYR A 4 9.02 -2.45 -15.25
CA TYR A 4 8.06 -3.50 -14.87
C TYR A 4 8.17 -4.73 -15.77
N PRO A 5 7.92 -5.92 -15.22
CA PRO A 5 7.54 -6.14 -13.82
C PRO A 5 8.72 -5.95 -12.86
N ARG A 6 8.43 -5.44 -11.68
CA ARG A 6 9.39 -5.35 -10.57
C ARG A 6 9.27 -6.62 -9.72
N GLU A 7 10.33 -6.96 -9.01
CA GLU A 7 10.29 -8.10 -8.11
C GLU A 7 9.49 -7.75 -6.85
N PRO A 8 8.63 -8.65 -6.37
CA PRO A 8 7.90 -8.42 -5.13
C PRO A 8 8.86 -8.36 -3.94
N THR A 9 8.54 -7.51 -2.97
CA THR A 9 9.38 -7.26 -1.80
C THR A 9 8.76 -7.69 -0.48
N GLY A 10 7.54 -8.20 -0.52
CA GLY A 10 6.80 -8.54 0.70
C GLY A 10 7.14 -9.90 1.27
N TRP A 11 6.83 -10.05 2.55
CA TRP A 11 6.94 -11.33 3.26
C TRP A 11 5.90 -11.39 4.36
N VAL A 12 5.70 -12.58 4.91
CA VAL A 12 4.78 -12.79 6.03
C VAL A 12 5.59 -13.02 7.29
N GLU A 13 5.25 -12.27 8.35
CA GLU A 13 5.79 -12.49 9.68
C GLU A 13 4.74 -13.15 10.55
N THR A 14 5.13 -14.16 11.32
CA THR A 14 4.28 -14.77 12.34
C THR A 14 4.74 -14.27 13.69
N THR A 15 3.79 -13.71 14.46
CA THR A 15 4.05 -13.19 15.81
C THR A 15 3.14 -13.91 16.80
N PRO A 16 3.37 -13.78 18.12
CA PRO A 16 2.43 -14.34 19.11
C PRO A 16 1.00 -13.83 18.95
N ASP A 17 0.84 -12.63 18.37
CA ASP A 17 -0.47 -12.01 18.16
C ASP A 17 -1.12 -12.39 16.82
N GLY A 18 -0.43 -13.16 15.98
CA GLY A 18 -0.93 -13.59 14.69
C GLY A 18 0.05 -13.35 13.55
N ARG A 19 -0.48 -13.28 12.34
CA ARG A 19 0.33 -13.07 11.12
C ARG A 19 0.19 -11.66 10.61
N ARG A 20 1.20 -11.19 9.91
CA ARG A 20 1.14 -9.91 9.20
C ARG A 20 1.93 -9.97 7.90
N LEU A 21 1.39 -9.31 6.88
CA LEU A 21 2.07 -9.09 5.61
C LEU A 21 2.87 -7.82 5.74
N VAL A 22 4.15 -7.86 5.36
CA VAL A 22 5.04 -6.70 5.37
C VAL A 22 5.57 -6.49 3.96
N ILE A 23 5.44 -5.27 3.44
CA ILE A 23 6.01 -4.90 2.15
C ILE A 23 6.91 -3.69 2.38
N ARG A 24 8.14 -3.77 1.93
CA ARG A 24 9.12 -2.69 2.10
C ARG A 24 9.60 -2.21 0.74
N ARG A 25 9.54 -0.89 0.53
CA ARG A 25 10.02 -0.25 -0.70
C ARG A 25 10.87 0.95 -0.36
N THR A 26 11.86 1.23 -1.20
CA THR A 26 12.74 2.39 -1.03
C THR A 26 12.53 3.38 -2.17
N PHE A 27 12.65 4.67 -1.84
CA PHE A 27 12.49 5.76 -2.80
C PHE A 27 13.64 6.73 -2.61
N ARG A 28 14.28 7.15 -3.70
CA ARG A 28 15.35 8.16 -3.67
C ARG A 28 14.73 9.55 -3.60
N ALA A 29 14.20 9.88 -2.44
CA ALA A 29 13.48 11.13 -2.23
C ALA A 29 13.43 11.45 -0.73
N PRO A 30 13.25 12.75 -0.38
CA PRO A 30 13.03 13.14 1.00
C PRO A 30 11.74 12.53 1.56
N ILE A 31 11.72 12.31 2.86
CA ILE A 31 10.57 11.71 3.55
C ILE A 31 9.28 12.52 3.34
N ASP A 32 9.37 13.84 3.32
CA ASP A 32 8.20 14.71 3.11
C ASP A 32 7.56 14.49 1.74
N ASP A 33 8.38 14.23 0.73
CA ASP A 33 7.89 14.02 -0.63
C ASP A 33 7.18 12.66 -0.77
N VAL A 34 7.72 11.62 -0.13
CA VAL A 34 7.06 10.31 -0.10
C VAL A 34 5.78 10.39 0.71
N TRP A 35 5.80 11.09 1.85
CA TRP A 35 4.61 11.32 2.67
C TRP A 35 3.49 11.99 1.86
N ALA A 36 3.84 12.98 1.05
CA ALA A 36 2.88 13.68 0.20
C ALA A 36 2.21 12.73 -0.80
N SER A 37 2.95 11.79 -1.38
CA SER A 37 2.38 10.79 -2.31
C SER A 37 1.33 9.91 -1.63
N LEU A 38 1.48 9.68 -0.33
CA LEU A 38 0.59 8.80 0.44
C LEU A 38 -0.61 9.55 1.04
N THR A 39 -0.52 10.86 1.20
CA THR A 39 -1.51 11.60 2.00
C THR A 39 -2.19 12.76 1.30
N GLU A 40 -1.58 13.34 0.26
CA GLU A 40 -2.20 14.42 -0.49
C GLU A 40 -3.13 13.86 -1.56
N PRO A 41 -4.40 14.28 -1.60
CA PRO A 41 -5.38 13.70 -2.54
C PRO A 41 -4.93 13.70 -4.00
N GLU A 42 -4.30 14.78 -4.48
CA GLU A 42 -3.84 14.86 -5.88
C GLU A 42 -2.76 13.83 -6.19
N ARG A 43 -1.84 13.59 -5.25
CA ARG A 43 -0.76 12.63 -5.44
C ARG A 43 -1.22 11.20 -5.19
N PHE A 44 -2.09 11.02 -4.20
CA PHE A 44 -2.71 9.74 -3.91
C PHE A 44 -3.49 9.21 -5.11
N ALA A 45 -4.15 10.12 -5.84
CA ALA A 45 -4.92 9.78 -7.04
C ALA A 45 -4.05 9.25 -8.18
N ARG A 46 -2.76 9.50 -8.15
CA ARG A 46 -1.85 9.04 -9.22
C ARG A 46 -1.56 7.55 -9.16
N TRP A 47 -1.73 6.94 -8.00
CA TRP A 47 -1.38 5.53 -7.84
C TRP A 47 -2.45 4.67 -7.16
N TYR A 48 -3.19 5.21 -6.22
CA TYR A 48 -4.22 4.46 -5.48
C TYR A 48 -5.62 4.77 -5.99
N GLY A 49 -6.00 6.01 -5.93
CA GLY A 49 -7.31 6.45 -6.34
C GLY A 49 -7.77 7.70 -5.61
N ASP A 50 -9.09 7.88 -5.55
CA ASP A 50 -9.67 9.08 -4.97
C ASP A 50 -9.65 9.04 -3.44
N MET A 51 -9.50 10.22 -2.83
CA MET A 51 -9.59 10.40 -1.39
C MET A 51 -10.46 11.63 -1.11
N ASP A 52 -11.57 11.42 -0.42
CA ASP A 52 -12.50 12.49 -0.05
C ASP A 52 -12.60 12.60 1.46
N GLY A 53 -12.64 13.82 1.95
CA GLY A 53 -12.79 14.12 3.37
C GLY A 53 -11.55 14.77 3.95
N GLU A 54 -11.66 15.14 5.21
CA GLU A 54 -10.60 15.80 5.95
C GLU A 54 -9.79 14.77 6.73
N ALA A 55 -8.50 14.63 6.38
CA ALA A 55 -7.62 13.69 7.06
C ALA A 55 -7.15 14.20 8.42
N GLY A 56 -6.88 13.29 9.32
CA GLY A 56 -6.34 13.58 10.63
C GLY A 56 -6.63 12.46 11.61
N PRO A 57 -5.94 12.43 12.78
CA PRO A 57 -6.18 11.39 13.77
C PRO A 57 -7.64 11.35 14.22
N GLY A 58 -8.22 10.16 14.24
CA GLY A 58 -9.60 9.94 14.63
C GLY A 58 -10.63 10.28 13.55
N ARG A 59 -10.19 10.76 12.38
CA ARG A 59 -11.09 11.12 11.28
C ARG A 59 -11.20 9.96 10.30
N THR A 60 -12.29 9.97 9.51
CA THR A 60 -12.52 8.99 8.45
C THR A 60 -12.56 9.71 7.11
N VAL A 61 -11.78 9.21 6.16
CA VAL A 61 -11.84 9.66 4.77
C VAL A 61 -12.41 8.54 3.91
N MET A 62 -13.00 8.89 2.77
CA MET A 62 -13.49 7.88 1.82
C MET A 62 -12.45 7.71 0.72
N VAL A 63 -12.05 6.48 0.46
CA VAL A 63 -11.06 6.17 -0.57
C VAL A 63 -11.67 5.23 -1.62
N THR A 64 -11.28 5.43 -2.88
CA THR A 64 -11.77 4.60 -3.99
C THR A 64 -10.57 4.11 -4.80
N MET A 65 -10.46 2.79 -4.95
CA MET A 65 -9.37 2.16 -5.72
C MET A 65 -9.68 2.24 -7.22
N THR A 66 -9.36 3.37 -7.84
CA THR A 66 -9.76 3.67 -9.23
C THR A 66 -9.14 2.77 -10.29
N ALA A 67 -8.11 1.99 -9.94
CA ALA A 67 -7.54 1.00 -10.85
C ALA A 67 -8.40 -0.26 -10.95
N GLU A 68 -9.39 -0.42 -10.09
CA GLU A 68 -10.25 -1.60 -10.06
C GLU A 68 -11.61 -1.28 -10.67
N GLU A 69 -12.04 -2.13 -11.60
CA GLU A 69 -13.32 -1.97 -12.25
C GLU A 69 -14.45 -2.14 -11.22
N GLY A 70 -15.41 -1.22 -11.25
CA GLY A 70 -16.55 -1.27 -10.33
C GLY A 70 -16.23 -0.89 -8.90
N ALA A 71 -15.06 -0.29 -8.65
CA ALA A 71 -14.69 0.14 -7.30
C ALA A 71 -15.66 1.17 -6.75
N VAL A 72 -15.97 1.05 -5.46
CA VAL A 72 -16.84 1.97 -4.75
C VAL A 72 -16.05 2.61 -3.61
N PRO A 73 -16.45 3.81 -3.15
CA PRO A 73 -15.79 4.42 -1.99
C PRO A 73 -15.86 3.54 -0.75
N GLU A 74 -14.75 3.44 -0.04
CA GLU A 74 -14.67 2.71 1.23
C GLU A 74 -14.17 3.63 2.33
N PRO A 75 -14.69 3.48 3.57
CA PRO A 75 -14.19 4.29 4.67
C PRO A 75 -12.79 3.85 5.08
N ALA A 76 -11.92 4.82 5.30
CA ALA A 76 -10.60 4.62 5.88
C ALA A 76 -10.53 5.45 7.15
N ARG A 77 -10.62 4.79 8.31
CA ARG A 77 -10.55 5.46 9.60
C ARG A 77 -9.09 5.62 10.00
N ILE A 78 -8.68 6.84 10.21
CA ILE A 78 -7.30 7.16 10.58
C ILE A 78 -7.17 7.02 12.09
N VAL A 79 -6.54 5.95 12.54
CA VAL A 79 -6.36 5.63 13.95
C VAL A 79 -5.25 6.48 14.55
N GLU A 80 -4.12 6.55 13.84
CA GLU A 80 -2.96 7.34 14.23
C GLU A 80 -2.39 8.02 12.99
N CYS A 81 -1.82 9.21 13.19
CA CYS A 81 -1.16 9.94 12.12
C CYS A 81 -0.07 10.82 12.71
N GLU A 82 1.19 10.52 12.39
CA GLU A 82 2.36 11.25 12.84
C GLU A 82 3.21 11.68 11.63
N PRO A 83 2.83 12.81 10.99
CA PRO A 83 3.57 13.28 9.82
C PRO A 83 5.03 13.64 10.15
N PRO A 84 5.98 13.36 9.30
CA PRO A 84 5.90 12.57 8.07
C PRO A 84 6.32 11.10 8.26
N ASN A 85 6.19 10.58 9.46
CA ASN A 85 6.79 9.31 9.85
C ASN A 85 5.87 8.10 9.71
N SER A 86 4.61 8.22 10.15
CA SER A 86 3.74 7.03 10.17
C SER A 86 2.26 7.37 10.24
N PHE A 87 1.44 6.41 9.79
CA PHE A 87 0.00 6.43 10.04
C PHE A 87 -0.52 5.00 10.16
N VAL A 88 -1.66 4.87 10.84
CA VAL A 88 -2.39 3.61 10.97
C VAL A 88 -3.84 3.88 10.55
N VAL A 89 -4.37 3.03 9.68
CA VAL A 89 -5.76 3.15 9.22
C VAL A 89 -6.48 1.81 9.32
N GLU A 90 -7.78 1.88 9.50
CA GLU A 90 -8.66 0.74 9.38
C GLU A 90 -9.52 0.97 8.14
N LEU A 91 -9.37 0.09 7.15
CA LEU A 91 -9.98 0.23 5.82
C LEU A 91 -11.17 -0.72 5.68
N GLY A 92 -12.30 -0.16 5.29
CA GLY A 92 -13.51 -0.92 5.01
C GLY A 92 -14.52 -0.87 6.13
N ASP A 93 -15.47 -1.80 6.10
CA ASP A 93 -16.53 -1.89 7.10
C ASP A 93 -15.95 -2.03 8.51
N PRO A 94 -16.39 -1.21 9.48
CA PRO A 94 -15.85 -1.28 10.85
C PRO A 94 -15.86 -2.67 11.49
N ASP A 95 -16.82 -3.52 11.12
CA ASP A 95 -16.92 -4.88 11.68
C ASP A 95 -15.92 -5.85 11.10
N SER A 96 -15.34 -5.53 9.93
CA SER A 96 -14.40 -6.39 9.21
C SER A 96 -13.24 -5.60 8.59
N ALA A 97 -12.92 -4.45 9.14
CA ALA A 97 -11.90 -3.56 8.58
C ALA A 97 -10.52 -4.19 8.56
N TRP A 98 -9.78 -3.88 7.51
CA TRP A 98 -8.37 -4.25 7.41
C TRP A 98 -7.52 -3.25 8.18
N HIS A 99 -6.66 -3.77 9.04
CA HIS A 99 -5.74 -2.95 9.82
C HIS A 99 -4.44 -2.76 9.05
N LEU A 100 -4.18 -1.53 8.62
CA LEU A 100 -3.04 -1.19 7.78
C LEU A 100 -2.18 -0.14 8.46
N SER A 101 -0.85 -0.28 8.36
CA SER A 101 0.05 0.75 8.84
C SER A 101 1.14 1.04 7.81
N VAL A 102 1.64 2.27 7.84
CA VAL A 102 2.76 2.70 7.01
C VAL A 102 3.75 3.43 7.91
N ASN A 103 5.01 3.09 7.76
CA ASN A 103 6.11 3.76 8.44
C ASN A 103 7.14 4.22 7.40
N LEU A 104 7.60 5.46 7.53
CA LEU A 104 8.64 6.03 6.66
C LEU A 104 9.85 6.39 7.48
N ALA A 105 11.02 6.07 6.96
CA ALA A 105 12.30 6.44 7.58
C ALA A 105 13.27 6.87 6.47
N GLU A 106 13.89 8.02 6.65
CA GLU A 106 14.85 8.55 5.68
C GLU A 106 16.27 8.44 6.19
N ALA A 107 17.18 8.01 5.31
CA ALA A 107 18.62 8.02 5.58
C ALA A 107 19.33 8.31 4.26
N ASP A 108 20.23 9.30 4.27
CA ASP A 108 21.08 9.65 3.13
C ASP A 108 20.28 9.91 1.82
N GLY A 109 19.15 10.58 1.95
CA GLY A 109 18.31 10.94 0.79
C GLY A 109 17.45 9.80 0.26
N VAL A 110 17.41 8.68 0.98
CA VAL A 110 16.57 7.53 0.61
C VAL A 110 15.54 7.31 1.72
N THR A 111 14.28 7.26 1.33
CA THR A 111 13.18 6.98 2.25
C THR A 111 12.75 5.53 2.10
N THR A 112 12.71 4.81 3.20
CA THR A 112 12.20 3.43 3.25
C THR A 112 10.78 3.45 3.76
N MET A 113 9.87 2.89 2.97
CA MET A 113 8.47 2.71 3.34
C MET A 113 8.26 1.27 3.79
N THR A 114 7.70 1.08 4.97
CA THR A 114 7.28 -0.22 5.47
C THR A 114 5.77 -0.22 5.60
N PHE A 115 5.10 -1.01 4.79
CA PHE A 115 3.66 -1.22 4.81
C PHE A 115 3.36 -2.52 5.51
N VAL A 116 2.38 -2.52 6.42
CA VAL A 116 1.98 -3.72 7.16
C VAL A 116 0.47 -3.90 7.09
N HIS A 117 0.03 -5.09 6.70
CA HIS A 117 -1.37 -5.51 6.78
C HIS A 117 -1.46 -6.62 7.80
N THR A 118 -2.15 -6.37 8.90
CA THR A 118 -2.37 -7.37 9.94
C THR A 118 -3.40 -8.37 9.43
N LEU A 119 -2.99 -9.63 9.27
CA LEU A 119 -3.84 -10.67 8.69
C LEU A 119 -4.63 -11.39 9.77
N GLY A 120 -5.94 -11.54 9.54
CA GLY A 120 -6.76 -12.41 10.36
C GLY A 120 -6.51 -13.87 9.99
N ASP A 121 -7.00 -14.79 10.81
CA ASP A 121 -6.83 -16.23 10.57
C ASP A 121 -7.50 -16.70 9.29
N ASP A 122 -8.49 -15.95 8.81
CA ASP A 122 -9.28 -16.26 7.62
C ASP A 122 -8.75 -15.62 6.33
N ILE A 123 -7.66 -14.82 6.43
CA ILE A 123 -7.09 -14.16 5.25
C ILE A 123 -5.89 -14.95 4.73
N ASP A 124 -5.98 -15.37 3.46
CA ASP A 124 -4.87 -16.00 2.77
C ASP A 124 -4.00 -14.91 2.14
N VAL A 125 -2.70 -14.93 2.42
CA VAL A 125 -1.77 -13.91 1.90
C VAL A 125 -1.70 -13.94 0.38
N THR A 126 -1.95 -15.08 -0.27
CA THR A 126 -1.97 -15.16 -1.73
C THR A 126 -3.15 -14.41 -2.34
N ASP A 127 -4.16 -14.08 -1.54
CA ASP A 127 -5.31 -13.27 -1.99
C ASP A 127 -5.03 -11.77 -1.88
N VAL A 128 -4.24 -11.34 -0.91
CA VAL A 128 -4.01 -9.92 -0.65
C VAL A 128 -2.60 -9.43 -1.01
N GLY A 129 -1.59 -10.29 -0.89
CA GLY A 129 -0.20 -9.92 -1.18
C GLY A 129 0.00 -9.39 -2.59
N PRO A 130 -0.44 -10.14 -3.62
CA PRO A 130 -0.31 -9.67 -5.01
C PRO A 130 -0.96 -8.31 -5.26
N GLY A 131 -2.14 -8.08 -4.69
CA GLY A 131 -2.82 -6.79 -4.84
C GLY A 131 -2.04 -5.64 -4.22
N TRP A 132 -1.49 -5.83 -3.02
CA TRP A 132 -0.70 -4.79 -2.37
C TRP A 132 0.63 -4.55 -3.09
N GLU A 133 1.27 -5.60 -3.64
CA GLU A 133 2.46 -5.43 -4.48
C GLU A 133 2.14 -4.60 -5.72
N PHE A 134 1.00 -4.86 -6.33
CA PHE A 134 0.52 -4.10 -7.49
C PHE A 134 0.41 -2.60 -7.15
N TYR A 135 -0.22 -2.26 -6.04
CA TYR A 135 -0.34 -0.86 -5.62
C TYR A 135 1.01 -0.26 -5.23
N ALA A 136 1.90 -1.02 -4.63
CA ALA A 136 3.27 -0.55 -4.35
C ALA A 136 4.04 -0.28 -5.65
N ASP A 137 3.85 -1.12 -6.67
CA ASP A 137 4.42 -0.90 -7.99
C ASP A 137 3.84 0.35 -8.66
N ARG A 138 2.53 0.59 -8.50
CA ARG A 138 1.89 1.80 -9.01
C ARG A 138 2.44 3.05 -8.32
N LEU A 139 2.63 3.00 -7.02
CA LEU A 139 3.24 4.11 -6.28
C LEU A 139 4.64 4.41 -6.81
N ALA A 140 5.47 3.38 -6.95
CA ALA A 140 6.83 3.54 -7.47
C ALA A 140 6.82 4.12 -8.88
N ALA A 141 5.94 3.62 -9.76
CA ALA A 141 5.84 4.11 -11.14
C ALA A 141 5.40 5.58 -11.18
N SER A 142 4.44 5.96 -10.34
CA SER A 142 3.95 7.34 -10.30
C SER A 142 5.03 8.32 -9.87
N ARG A 143 5.93 7.88 -8.99
CA ARG A 143 7.03 8.72 -8.50
C ARG A 143 8.20 8.78 -9.48
N ASP A 144 8.48 7.67 -10.15
CA ASP A 144 9.62 7.56 -11.07
C ASP A 144 9.29 8.04 -12.49
N GLY A 145 8.03 8.33 -12.77
CA GLY A 145 7.57 8.68 -14.12
C GLY A 145 7.59 7.48 -15.07
N ASP A 146 7.55 6.28 -14.52
CA ASP A 146 7.54 5.04 -15.29
C ASP A 146 6.14 4.66 -15.76
N GLU A 147 6.08 3.73 -16.69
CA GLU A 147 4.83 3.13 -17.12
C GLU A 147 4.16 2.40 -15.97
N MET A 148 2.85 2.60 -15.80
CA MET A 148 2.10 1.91 -14.75
C MET A 148 2.09 0.40 -14.99
N PRO A 149 2.17 -0.41 -13.93
CA PRO A 149 2.05 -1.86 -14.07
C PRO A 149 0.66 -2.22 -14.59
N ASP A 150 0.60 -3.27 -15.39
CA ASP A 150 -0.66 -3.80 -15.93
C ASP A 150 -0.99 -5.09 -15.19
N TRP A 151 -2.06 -5.08 -14.43
CA TRP A 151 -2.50 -6.25 -13.65
C TRP A 151 -2.73 -7.47 -14.55
N ASP A 152 -3.19 -7.23 -15.78
CA ASP A 152 -3.51 -8.29 -16.73
C ASP A 152 -2.33 -8.70 -17.64
N ALA A 153 -1.16 -8.10 -17.42
CA ALA A 153 0.02 -8.46 -18.21
C ALA A 153 0.42 -9.92 -17.99
N ASP A 154 0.86 -10.59 -19.05
CA ASP A 154 1.25 -11.99 -18.99
C ASP A 154 2.30 -12.25 -17.91
N GLY A 155 1.98 -13.17 -17.01
CA GLY A 155 2.89 -13.58 -15.96
C GLY A 155 3.00 -12.69 -14.75
N TYR A 156 2.39 -11.50 -14.79
CA TYR A 156 2.49 -10.54 -13.67
C TYR A 156 1.86 -11.10 -12.38
N GLN A 157 0.58 -11.45 -12.45
CA GLN A 157 -0.12 -12.00 -11.28
C GLN A 157 0.48 -13.32 -10.82
N ALA A 158 0.82 -14.18 -11.78
CA ALA A 158 1.40 -15.49 -11.47
C ALA A 158 2.72 -15.38 -10.70
N ALA A 159 3.56 -14.41 -11.07
CA ALA A 159 4.83 -14.17 -10.38
C ALA A 159 4.61 -13.72 -8.93
N LEU A 160 3.64 -12.83 -8.72
CA LEU A 160 3.30 -12.37 -7.38
C LEU A 160 2.71 -13.50 -6.52
N GLU A 161 1.82 -14.29 -7.09
CA GLU A 161 1.22 -15.42 -6.38
C GLU A 161 2.27 -16.45 -5.98
N ARG A 162 3.21 -16.75 -6.87
CA ARG A 162 4.32 -17.68 -6.57
C ARG A 162 5.17 -17.18 -5.41
N HIS A 163 5.44 -15.88 -5.39
CA HIS A 163 6.24 -15.28 -4.33
C HIS A 163 5.61 -15.51 -2.95
N TYR A 164 4.30 -15.27 -2.84
CA TYR A 164 3.59 -15.42 -1.56
C TYR A 164 3.25 -16.87 -1.23
N ARG A 165 3.14 -17.72 -2.22
CA ARG A 165 2.89 -19.14 -2.01
C ARG A 165 4.13 -19.86 -1.48
N ALA A 166 5.31 -19.43 -1.91
CA ALA A 166 6.59 -20.02 -1.50
C ALA A 166 7.04 -19.59 -0.08
N GLY A 167 6.47 -18.49 0.44
CA GLY A 167 6.76 -17.97 1.78
C GLY A 167 5.75 -18.47 2.81
#